data_aaef1aa605c12ad35e254c4cda1bdde3
#
_entry.id   aaef1aa605c12ad35e254c4cda1bdde3
#
_cell.length_a   1.000
_cell.length_b   1.000
_cell.length_c   1.000
_cell.angle_alpha   90.00
_cell.angle_beta   90.00
_cell.angle_gamma   90.00
#
_symmetry.space_group_name_H-M   'P 1'
#
loop_
_entity.id
_entity.type
_entity.pdbx_description
1 polymer ?
#
loop_
_entity_poly.entity_id
_entity_poly.type
_entity_poly.pdbx_seq_one_letter_code
_entity_poly.pdbx_strand_id
1 'polypeptide(L)'
;MAILIPVLICLAVAVVCAIILTVSNILFGVQEDEKFLAIRDALPGANCGACGYSGCDGYARALSEGKITETNLCVPGGDTTSQEIASVLGVEAGKAVKMFAYVGCHGTCDATKKDEKHLREGFKTCREAAEHWEGENVCTYACIGLGDCAAACPNDAIVIVDGVAKVISSLCTGCGLCAKNCPHGTISMKEDGTIIAIGCSNHDKGVLTRKMCSNGCIGCTKCARTCPNGAITMDNNLPVLDHSKCTSCGLCVDACPIHAIHKDVFVCDKCFL
;
A
#
# COMPACT_ATOMS: atom_id res chain seq x y z
N MET A 1 -37.26 -4.97 -51.76
CA MET A 1 -35.95 -5.21 -52.43
C MET A 1 -34.85 -4.27 -51.95
N ALA A 2 -35.14 -2.98 -51.63
CA ALA A 2 -34.13 -1.97 -51.24
C ALA A 2 -33.39 -2.28 -49.91
N ILE A 3 -33.99 -3.00 -48.97
CA ILE A 3 -33.37 -3.31 -47.64
C ILE A 3 -32.63 -4.66 -47.67
N LEU A 4 -33.00 -5.57 -48.53
CA LEU A 4 -32.44 -6.92 -48.57
C LEU A 4 -30.95 -6.94 -49.00
N ILE A 5 -30.61 -6.11 -50.00
CA ILE A 5 -29.25 -6.01 -50.55
C ILE A 5 -28.25 -5.50 -49.51
N PRO A 6 -28.51 -4.38 -48.79
CA PRO A 6 -27.60 -3.93 -47.72
C PRO A 6 -27.42 -4.96 -46.60
N VAL A 7 -28.49 -5.65 -46.18
CA VAL A 7 -28.42 -6.69 -45.15
C VAL A 7 -27.55 -7.86 -45.59
N LEU A 8 -27.68 -8.33 -46.84
CA LEU A 8 -26.85 -9.40 -47.40
C LEU A 8 -25.36 -8.99 -47.46
N ILE A 9 -25.08 -7.75 -47.85
CA ILE A 9 -23.69 -7.21 -47.86
C ILE A 9 -23.12 -7.18 -46.46
N CYS A 10 -23.84 -6.65 -45.45
CA CYS A 10 -23.39 -6.64 -44.07
C CYS A 10 -23.13 -8.04 -43.53
N LEU A 11 -24.00 -8.98 -43.84
CA LEU A 11 -23.85 -10.39 -43.43
C LEU A 11 -22.63 -11.04 -44.07
N ALA A 12 -22.39 -10.80 -45.36
CA ALA A 12 -21.22 -11.30 -46.06
C ALA A 12 -19.91 -10.72 -45.46
N VAL A 13 -19.87 -9.42 -45.18
CA VAL A 13 -18.73 -8.78 -44.55
C VAL A 13 -18.48 -9.34 -43.13
N ALA A 14 -19.54 -9.54 -42.35
CA ALA A 14 -19.43 -10.12 -41.01
C ALA A 14 -18.85 -11.54 -41.02
N VAL A 15 -19.31 -12.38 -41.98
CA VAL A 15 -18.79 -13.74 -42.17
C VAL A 15 -17.31 -13.72 -42.58
N VAL A 16 -16.92 -12.86 -43.50
CA VAL A 16 -15.52 -12.72 -43.95
C VAL A 16 -14.65 -12.26 -42.75
N CYS A 17 -15.07 -11.26 -41.97
CA CYS A 17 -14.36 -10.82 -40.80
C CYS A 17 -14.22 -11.94 -39.74
N ALA A 18 -15.29 -12.70 -39.49
CA ALA A 18 -15.25 -13.83 -38.56
C ALA A 18 -14.24 -14.91 -38.99
N ILE A 19 -14.22 -15.22 -40.29
CA ILE A 19 -13.26 -16.19 -40.87
C ILE A 19 -11.81 -15.67 -40.69
N ILE A 20 -11.55 -14.40 -41.01
CA ILE A 20 -10.22 -13.79 -40.88
C ILE A 20 -9.77 -13.84 -39.41
N LEU A 21 -10.62 -13.45 -38.47
CA LEU A 21 -10.30 -13.48 -37.06
C LEU A 21 -10.04 -14.91 -36.55
N THR A 22 -10.86 -15.86 -36.98
CA THR A 22 -10.68 -17.28 -36.58
C THR A 22 -9.38 -17.85 -37.14
N VAL A 23 -9.09 -17.61 -38.43
CA VAL A 23 -7.85 -18.06 -39.07
C VAL A 23 -6.63 -17.38 -38.42
N SER A 24 -6.70 -16.07 -38.15
CA SER A 24 -5.65 -15.36 -37.46
C SER A 24 -5.42 -15.93 -36.07
N ASN A 25 -6.47 -16.26 -35.32
CA ASN A 25 -6.34 -16.86 -33.98
C ASN A 25 -5.71 -18.26 -34.04
N ILE A 26 -6.02 -19.05 -35.05
CA ILE A 26 -5.40 -20.38 -35.22
C ILE A 26 -3.93 -20.29 -35.65
N LEU A 27 -3.60 -19.35 -36.54
CA LEU A 27 -2.23 -19.21 -37.07
C LEU A 27 -1.29 -18.45 -36.15
N PHE A 28 -1.81 -17.47 -35.40
CA PHE A 28 -1.04 -16.58 -34.54
C PHE A 28 -1.41 -16.70 -33.07
N GLY A 29 -2.34 -17.61 -32.69
CA GLY A 29 -2.72 -17.86 -31.32
C GLY A 29 -1.47 -18.28 -30.51
N VAL A 30 -1.10 -17.47 -29.54
CA VAL A 30 -0.05 -17.81 -28.56
C VAL A 30 -0.64 -18.90 -27.67
N GLN A 31 -0.10 -20.12 -27.77
CA GLN A 31 -0.39 -21.14 -26.76
C GLN A 31 0.29 -20.70 -25.46
N GLU A 32 -0.51 -20.29 -24.49
CA GLU A 32 0.02 -20.03 -23.16
C GLU A 32 0.50 -21.35 -22.53
N ASP A 33 1.68 -21.31 -21.91
CA ASP A 33 2.27 -22.45 -21.25
C ASP A 33 1.35 -22.91 -20.11
N GLU A 34 1.04 -24.22 -20.02
CA GLU A 34 0.21 -24.80 -18.95
C GLU A 34 0.76 -24.42 -17.56
N LYS A 35 2.08 -24.32 -17.43
CA LYS A 35 2.72 -23.86 -16.19
C LYS A 35 2.39 -22.41 -15.87
N PHE A 36 2.39 -21.53 -16.88
CA PHE A 36 1.99 -20.13 -16.69
C PHE A 36 0.57 -20.02 -16.19
N LEU A 37 -0.37 -20.74 -16.81
CA LEU A 37 -1.78 -20.73 -16.40
C LEU A 37 -1.96 -21.24 -14.97
N ALA A 38 -1.33 -22.35 -14.62
CA ALA A 38 -1.41 -22.90 -13.26
C ALA A 38 -0.85 -21.95 -12.20
N ILE A 39 0.29 -21.30 -12.47
CA ILE A 39 0.87 -20.29 -11.55
C ILE A 39 -0.03 -19.07 -11.48
N ARG A 40 -0.61 -18.64 -12.61
CA ARG A 40 -1.49 -17.47 -12.66
C ARG A 40 -2.78 -17.69 -11.86
N ASP A 41 -3.33 -18.91 -11.89
CA ASP A 41 -4.53 -19.26 -11.13
C ASP A 41 -4.26 -19.36 -9.62
N ALA A 42 -3.05 -19.74 -9.21
CA ALA A 42 -2.64 -19.73 -7.80
C ALA A 42 -2.47 -18.31 -7.23
N LEU A 43 -2.30 -17.29 -8.10
CA LEU A 43 -2.11 -15.90 -7.67
C LEU A 43 -3.46 -15.20 -7.41
N PRO A 44 -3.56 -14.31 -6.39
CA PRO A 44 -4.83 -13.68 -5.99
C PRO A 44 -5.42 -12.68 -7.02
N GLY A 45 -4.75 -12.42 -8.13
CA GLY A 45 -5.26 -11.57 -9.20
C GLY A 45 -5.31 -10.06 -8.91
N ALA A 46 -4.83 -9.62 -7.76
CA ALA A 46 -4.88 -8.21 -7.33
C ALA A 46 -4.04 -7.25 -8.18
N ASN A 47 -3.12 -7.76 -8.99
CA ASN A 47 -2.23 -6.99 -9.88
C ASN A 47 -1.55 -5.77 -9.20
N CYS A 48 -1.32 -5.86 -7.89
CA CYS A 48 -0.83 -4.76 -7.05
C CYS A 48 0.63 -4.39 -7.29
N GLY A 49 1.43 -5.31 -7.89
CA GLY A 49 2.86 -5.14 -8.13
C GLY A 49 3.71 -5.07 -6.85
N ALA A 50 3.22 -5.59 -5.71
CA ALA A 50 3.99 -5.66 -4.46
C ALA A 50 5.19 -6.62 -4.56
N CYS A 51 5.09 -7.64 -5.40
CA CYS A 51 6.16 -8.59 -5.71
C CYS A 51 7.29 -8.00 -6.58
N GLY A 52 7.19 -6.74 -7.01
CA GLY A 52 8.16 -6.08 -7.91
C GLY A 52 7.93 -6.31 -9.40
N TYR A 53 6.91 -7.07 -9.79
CA TYR A 53 6.54 -7.33 -11.18
C TYR A 53 5.35 -6.49 -11.63
N SER A 54 5.14 -6.40 -12.95
CA SER A 54 4.04 -5.62 -13.58
C SER A 54 2.67 -6.30 -13.43
N GLY A 55 2.34 -6.78 -12.24
CA GLY A 55 1.12 -7.52 -11.93
C GLY A 55 1.33 -9.02 -11.82
N CYS A 56 0.25 -9.75 -11.58
CA CYS A 56 0.29 -11.20 -11.39
C CYS A 56 0.78 -11.93 -12.64
N ASP A 57 0.42 -11.47 -13.83
CA ASP A 57 0.86 -12.06 -15.11
C ASP A 57 2.38 -11.92 -15.30
N GLY A 58 2.96 -10.79 -14.92
CA GLY A 58 4.41 -10.56 -14.99
C GLY A 58 5.19 -11.50 -14.07
N TYR A 59 4.69 -11.72 -12.85
CA TYR A 59 5.28 -12.65 -11.89
C TYR A 59 5.12 -14.11 -12.34
N ALA A 60 3.91 -14.51 -12.77
CA ALA A 60 3.65 -15.84 -13.29
C ALA A 60 4.53 -16.20 -14.49
N ARG A 61 4.73 -15.24 -15.39
CA ARG A 61 5.60 -15.42 -16.57
C ARG A 61 7.06 -15.57 -16.18
N ALA A 62 7.57 -14.77 -15.26
CA ALA A 62 8.95 -14.88 -14.77
C ALA A 62 9.23 -16.24 -14.13
N LEU A 63 8.25 -16.79 -13.40
CA LEU A 63 8.33 -18.13 -12.79
C LEU A 63 8.25 -19.24 -13.84
N SER A 64 7.29 -19.18 -14.79
CA SER A 64 7.11 -20.20 -15.81
C SER A 64 8.29 -20.31 -16.78
N GLU A 65 8.91 -19.16 -17.09
CA GLU A 65 10.12 -19.08 -17.92
C GLU A 65 11.43 -19.46 -17.16
N GLY A 66 11.34 -19.73 -15.85
CA GLY A 66 12.48 -20.06 -15.01
C GLY A 66 13.47 -18.92 -14.76
N LYS A 67 13.04 -17.67 -14.97
CA LYS A 67 13.87 -16.48 -14.71
C LYS A 67 14.10 -16.27 -13.21
N ILE A 68 13.18 -16.77 -12.41
CA ILE A 68 13.22 -16.73 -10.94
C ILE A 68 12.68 -18.04 -10.38
N THR A 69 13.08 -18.35 -9.14
CA THR A 69 12.63 -19.55 -8.41
C THR A 69 11.96 -19.19 -7.07
N GLU A 70 11.97 -17.92 -6.70
CA GLU A 70 11.38 -17.43 -5.46
C GLU A 70 9.85 -17.44 -5.56
N THR A 71 9.22 -18.37 -4.84
CA THR A 71 7.75 -18.57 -4.83
C THR A 71 7.02 -17.65 -3.86
N ASN A 72 7.73 -16.98 -2.94
CA ASN A 72 7.21 -16.25 -1.80
C ASN A 72 7.12 -14.72 -1.99
N LEU A 73 7.27 -14.21 -3.21
CA LEU A 73 7.24 -12.76 -3.45
C LEU A 73 5.83 -12.17 -3.43
N CYS A 74 4.78 -13.01 -3.54
CA CYS A 74 3.41 -12.53 -3.50
C CYS A 74 2.94 -12.29 -2.06
N VAL A 75 3.06 -11.04 -1.57
CA VAL A 75 2.64 -10.67 -0.20
C VAL A 75 1.16 -10.92 0.06
N PRO A 76 0.20 -10.48 -0.81
CA PRO A 76 -1.22 -10.75 -0.58
C PRO A 76 -1.60 -12.23 -0.61
N GLY A 77 -0.88 -13.05 -1.36
CA GLY A 77 -1.12 -14.49 -1.46
C GLY A 77 -0.57 -15.28 -0.27
N GLY A 78 0.45 -14.74 0.40
CA GLY A 78 1.06 -15.35 1.58
C GLY A 78 1.64 -16.74 1.35
N ASP A 79 1.72 -17.53 2.43
CA ASP A 79 2.29 -18.88 2.39
C ASP A 79 1.48 -19.86 1.52
N THR A 80 0.16 -19.72 1.46
CA THR A 80 -0.70 -20.58 0.65
C THR A 80 -0.34 -20.49 -0.82
N THR A 81 -0.30 -19.29 -1.37
CA THR A 81 0.10 -19.04 -2.76
C THR A 81 1.54 -19.50 -3.03
N SER A 82 2.46 -19.28 -2.07
CA SER A 82 3.84 -19.75 -2.20
C SER A 82 3.93 -21.28 -2.31
N GLN A 83 3.13 -22.01 -1.54
CA GLN A 83 3.06 -23.48 -1.58
C GLN A 83 2.42 -24.00 -2.87
N GLU A 84 1.36 -23.38 -3.34
CA GLU A 84 0.70 -23.74 -4.61
C GLU A 84 1.66 -23.54 -5.79
N ILE A 85 2.33 -22.38 -5.86
CA ILE A 85 3.34 -22.12 -6.90
C ILE A 85 4.49 -23.12 -6.81
N ALA A 86 4.99 -23.39 -5.60
CA ALA A 86 6.08 -24.36 -5.38
C ALA A 86 5.69 -25.76 -5.85
N SER A 87 4.43 -26.19 -5.64
CA SER A 87 3.93 -27.48 -6.12
C SER A 87 3.89 -27.57 -7.65
N VAL A 88 3.54 -26.48 -8.33
CA VAL A 88 3.52 -26.42 -9.81
C VAL A 88 4.95 -26.46 -10.39
N LEU A 89 5.88 -25.80 -9.71
CA LEU A 89 7.28 -25.73 -10.15
C LEU A 89 8.13 -26.94 -9.73
N GLY A 90 7.68 -27.71 -8.74
CA GLY A 90 8.45 -28.82 -8.17
C GLY A 90 9.63 -28.36 -7.31
N VAL A 91 9.53 -27.21 -6.67
CA VAL A 91 10.55 -26.60 -5.80
C VAL A 91 10.05 -26.50 -4.35
N GLU A 92 10.96 -26.21 -3.42
CA GLU A 92 10.56 -25.92 -2.04
C GLU A 92 9.88 -24.55 -1.93
N ALA A 93 8.79 -24.47 -1.14
CA ALA A 93 8.08 -23.23 -0.91
C ALA A 93 8.89 -22.28 -0.03
N GLY A 94 9.11 -21.06 -0.51
CA GLY A 94 9.66 -20.00 0.31
C GLY A 94 8.64 -19.51 1.36
N LYS A 95 9.10 -19.08 2.53
CA LYS A 95 8.23 -18.47 3.55
C LYS A 95 7.89 -17.03 3.13
N ALA A 96 6.60 -16.73 3.00
CA ALA A 96 6.16 -15.39 2.67
C ALA A 96 6.24 -14.46 3.88
N VAL A 97 6.75 -13.25 3.68
CA VAL A 97 6.76 -12.21 4.73
C VAL A 97 5.43 -11.49 4.68
N LYS A 98 4.62 -11.67 5.72
CA LYS A 98 3.36 -10.96 5.85
C LYS A 98 3.61 -9.49 6.15
N MET A 99 3.03 -8.61 5.37
CA MET A 99 3.15 -7.16 5.50
C MET A 99 1.80 -6.53 5.81
N PHE A 100 1.82 -5.35 6.41
CA PHE A 100 0.64 -4.52 6.61
C PHE A 100 0.96 -3.05 6.39
N ALA A 101 -0.07 -2.25 6.06
CA ALA A 101 0.06 -0.81 5.90
C ALA A 101 0.02 -0.11 7.26
N TYR A 102 0.91 0.86 7.45
CA TYR A 102 0.94 1.70 8.64
C TYR A 102 0.89 3.17 8.23
N VAL A 103 0.03 3.95 8.89
CA VAL A 103 -0.10 5.39 8.65
C VAL A 103 0.76 6.16 9.64
N GLY A 104 1.85 6.74 9.17
CA GLY A 104 2.79 7.54 9.96
C GLY A 104 2.31 8.98 10.22
N CYS A 105 1.02 9.12 10.56
CA CYS A 105 0.43 10.41 10.94
C CYS A 105 -0.62 10.21 12.03
N HIS A 106 -0.48 10.92 13.16
CA HIS A 106 -1.46 10.98 14.24
C HIS A 106 -1.96 12.41 14.47
N GLY A 107 -1.85 13.22 13.43
CA GLY A 107 -2.35 14.59 13.38
C GLY A 107 -3.84 14.63 13.11
N THR A 108 -4.67 14.23 14.09
CA THR A 108 -6.12 14.35 14.05
C THR A 108 -6.58 15.79 13.89
N CYS A 109 -7.86 16.00 13.58
CA CYS A 109 -8.45 17.33 13.41
C CYS A 109 -8.20 18.26 14.62
N ASP A 110 -8.16 17.70 15.83
CA ASP A 110 -7.90 18.45 17.07
C ASP A 110 -6.42 18.73 17.30
N ALA A 111 -5.54 17.90 16.78
CA ALA A 111 -4.09 17.99 16.99
C ALA A 111 -3.39 18.89 15.97
N THR A 112 -3.90 18.97 14.74
CA THR A 112 -3.33 19.78 13.66
C THR A 112 -4.04 21.11 13.50
N LYS A 113 -3.24 22.18 13.23
CA LYS A 113 -3.80 23.45 12.79
C LYS A 113 -4.18 23.37 11.33
N LYS A 114 -5.35 23.88 11.02
CA LYS A 114 -5.85 23.99 9.66
C LYS A 114 -5.61 25.40 9.12
N ASP A 115 -5.32 25.52 7.83
CA ASP A 115 -5.29 26.79 7.16
C ASP A 115 -6.69 27.14 6.68
N GLU A 116 -7.27 28.22 7.22
CA GLU A 116 -8.64 28.66 6.88
C GLU A 116 -8.81 29.00 5.38
N LYS A 117 -7.73 29.31 4.68
CA LYS A 117 -7.77 29.57 3.23
C LYS A 117 -8.08 28.28 2.44
N HIS A 118 -7.56 27.16 2.88
CA HIS A 118 -7.70 25.89 2.21
C HIS A 118 -9.00 25.14 2.54
N LEU A 119 -9.66 25.46 3.67
CA LEU A 119 -10.95 24.89 4.05
C LEU A 119 -12.10 25.17 3.07
N ARG A 120 -11.92 26.11 2.14
CA ARG A 120 -12.99 26.61 1.25
C ARG A 120 -12.98 26.00 -0.14
N GLU A 121 -11.98 25.21 -0.50
CA GLU A 121 -11.78 24.84 -1.92
C GLU A 121 -12.37 23.48 -2.32
N GLY A 122 -12.95 22.71 -1.40
CA GLY A 122 -13.81 21.57 -1.73
C GLY A 122 -13.15 20.46 -2.54
N PHE A 123 -11.85 20.21 -2.36
CA PHE A 123 -11.15 19.10 -3.00
C PHE A 123 -11.80 17.75 -2.68
N LYS A 124 -11.89 16.88 -3.67
CA LYS A 124 -12.50 15.57 -3.53
C LYS A 124 -11.49 14.46 -3.29
N THR A 125 -10.23 14.68 -3.66
CA THR A 125 -9.15 13.67 -3.58
C THR A 125 -7.91 14.25 -2.92
N CYS A 126 -7.12 13.37 -2.26
CA CYS A 126 -5.85 13.77 -1.66
C CYS A 126 -4.85 14.24 -2.73
N ARG A 127 -4.89 13.63 -3.90
CA ARG A 127 -4.02 14.00 -5.02
C ARG A 127 -4.30 15.40 -5.51
N GLU A 128 -5.57 15.73 -5.74
CA GLU A 128 -5.99 17.06 -6.15
C GLU A 128 -5.57 18.12 -5.11
N ALA A 129 -5.80 17.84 -3.83
CA ALA A 129 -5.40 18.74 -2.76
C ALA A 129 -3.87 18.93 -2.68
N ALA A 130 -3.10 17.86 -2.84
CA ALA A 130 -1.63 17.93 -2.82
C ALA A 130 -1.04 18.69 -4.01
N GLU A 131 -1.65 18.61 -5.19
CA GLU A 131 -1.20 19.35 -6.39
C GLU A 131 -1.43 20.85 -6.28
N HIS A 132 -2.44 21.27 -5.54
CA HIS A 132 -2.83 22.68 -5.45
C HIS A 132 -2.33 23.36 -4.17
N TRP A 133 -2.43 22.70 -3.00
CA TRP A 133 -2.27 23.37 -1.70
C TRP A 133 -1.64 22.52 -0.60
N GLU A 134 -1.10 21.37 -0.91
CA GLU A 134 -0.55 20.43 0.08
C GLU A 134 -1.58 19.95 1.16
N GLY A 135 -2.88 20.21 0.96
CA GLY A 135 -3.98 19.82 1.83
C GLY A 135 -4.42 20.91 2.83
N GLU A 136 -5.45 20.61 3.62
CA GLU A 136 -6.01 21.55 4.62
C GLU A 136 -5.11 21.78 5.84
N ASN A 137 -4.18 20.89 6.10
CA ASN A 137 -3.31 20.95 7.27
C ASN A 137 -2.09 21.84 7.00
N VAL A 138 -1.72 22.65 8.00
CA VAL A 138 -0.50 23.48 7.94
C VAL A 138 0.77 22.62 7.86
N CYS A 139 0.71 21.37 8.31
CA CYS A 139 1.80 20.40 8.20
C CYS A 139 1.80 19.76 6.81
N THR A 140 2.82 20.04 6.00
CA THR A 140 2.99 19.52 4.63
C THR A 140 3.23 18.00 4.56
N TYR A 141 3.55 17.39 5.70
CA TYR A 141 3.74 15.93 5.85
C TYR A 141 2.48 15.23 6.40
N ALA A 142 1.42 15.96 6.71
CA ALA A 142 0.24 15.37 7.33
C ALA A 142 -0.56 14.51 6.37
N CYS A 143 -1.33 13.57 6.92
CA CYS A 143 -2.40 12.93 6.19
C CYS A 143 -3.41 14.01 5.77
N ILE A 144 -3.77 14.04 4.49
CA ILE A 144 -4.76 14.99 3.94
C ILE A 144 -6.19 14.60 4.37
N GLY A 145 -6.45 13.29 4.51
CA GLY A 145 -7.70 12.79 5.06
C GLY A 145 -8.88 12.69 4.07
N LEU A 146 -8.67 12.85 2.75
CA LEU A 146 -9.73 12.76 1.74
C LEU A 146 -9.97 11.34 1.21
N GLY A 147 -9.17 10.34 1.62
CA GLY A 147 -9.52 8.93 1.44
C GLY A 147 -9.06 8.26 0.14
N ASP A 148 -8.12 8.82 -0.64
CA ASP A 148 -7.58 8.14 -1.85
C ASP A 148 -7.01 6.76 -1.53
N CYS A 149 -6.39 6.59 -0.37
CA CYS A 149 -5.88 5.30 0.10
C CYS A 149 -7.00 4.30 0.43
N ALA A 150 -8.14 4.78 0.96
CA ALA A 150 -9.31 3.95 1.23
C ALA A 150 -9.99 3.53 -0.08
N ALA A 151 -10.18 4.46 -1.02
CA ALA A 151 -10.73 4.17 -2.34
C ALA A 151 -9.86 3.19 -3.16
N ALA A 152 -8.53 3.20 -2.95
CA ALA A 152 -7.61 2.29 -3.61
C ALA A 152 -7.50 0.92 -2.93
N CYS A 153 -8.13 0.71 -1.77
CA CYS A 153 -8.02 -0.52 -1.00
C CYS A 153 -9.04 -1.56 -1.48
N PRO A 154 -8.61 -2.71 -2.07
CA PRO A 154 -9.55 -3.72 -2.57
C PRO A 154 -10.26 -4.50 -1.46
N ASN A 155 -9.79 -4.38 -0.20
CA ASN A 155 -10.32 -5.11 0.94
C ASN A 155 -11.02 -4.21 1.96
N ASP A 156 -11.31 -2.95 1.62
CA ASP A 156 -11.92 -1.96 2.51
C ASP A 156 -11.22 -1.85 3.88
N ALA A 157 -9.90 -2.12 3.90
CA ALA A 157 -9.09 -2.16 5.12
C ALA A 157 -8.68 -0.77 5.64
N ILE A 158 -9.16 0.31 5.03
CA ILE A 158 -8.79 1.68 5.42
C ILE A 158 -10.04 2.55 5.56
N VAL A 159 -10.10 3.27 6.66
CA VAL A 159 -11.15 4.24 6.96
C VAL A 159 -10.53 5.58 7.34
N ILE A 160 -11.28 6.66 7.17
CA ILE A 160 -10.86 7.99 7.61
C ILE A 160 -11.59 8.30 8.92
N VAL A 161 -10.80 8.54 9.96
CA VAL A 161 -11.32 8.90 11.30
C VAL A 161 -10.58 10.14 11.75
N ASP A 162 -11.34 11.17 12.18
CA ASP A 162 -10.79 12.45 12.65
C ASP A 162 -9.78 13.09 11.67
N GLY A 163 -10.06 12.98 10.36
CA GLY A 163 -9.21 13.52 9.31
C GLY A 163 -7.92 12.76 9.03
N VAL A 164 -7.74 11.55 9.58
CA VAL A 164 -6.57 10.70 9.36
C VAL A 164 -6.98 9.29 8.94
N ALA A 165 -6.25 8.72 7.98
CA ALA A 165 -6.45 7.34 7.58
C ALA A 165 -6.08 6.38 8.73
N LYS A 166 -6.92 5.36 8.95
CA LYS A 166 -6.69 4.26 9.89
C LYS A 166 -6.78 2.94 9.16
N VAL A 167 -5.87 2.02 9.47
CA VAL A 167 -5.81 0.70 8.85
C VAL A 167 -6.44 -0.32 9.78
N ILE A 168 -7.36 -1.12 9.26
CA ILE A 168 -7.95 -2.28 9.92
C ILE A 168 -7.04 -3.47 9.62
N SER A 169 -6.20 -3.86 10.57
CA SER A 169 -5.15 -4.85 10.36
C SER A 169 -5.68 -6.23 9.96
N SER A 170 -6.84 -6.63 10.49
CA SER A 170 -7.51 -7.90 10.16
C SER A 170 -7.94 -8.01 8.68
N LEU A 171 -8.20 -6.89 8.02
CA LEU A 171 -8.60 -6.83 6.61
C LEU A 171 -7.41 -6.55 5.67
N CYS A 172 -6.27 -6.08 6.22
CA CYS A 172 -5.13 -5.66 5.41
C CYS A 172 -4.34 -6.88 4.89
N THR A 173 -4.24 -7.00 3.56
CA THR A 173 -3.45 -8.06 2.88
C THR A 173 -2.02 -7.64 2.56
N GLY A 174 -1.59 -6.42 2.92
CA GLY A 174 -0.24 -5.94 2.66
C GLY A 174 0.08 -5.62 1.21
N CYS A 175 -0.91 -5.41 0.35
CA CYS A 175 -0.71 -5.21 -1.09
C CYS A 175 0.00 -3.88 -1.47
N GLY A 176 0.11 -2.90 -0.56
CA GLY A 176 0.83 -1.65 -0.76
C GLY A 176 0.16 -0.62 -1.67
N LEU A 177 -1.05 -0.87 -2.20
CA LEU A 177 -1.76 0.06 -3.08
C LEU A 177 -2.04 1.41 -2.41
N CYS A 178 -2.38 1.40 -1.12
CA CYS A 178 -2.60 2.61 -0.34
C CYS A 178 -1.33 3.47 -0.21
N ALA A 179 -0.17 2.86 -0.03
CA ALA A 179 1.10 3.56 0.03
C ALA A 179 1.48 4.20 -1.30
N LYS A 180 1.23 3.51 -2.43
CA LYS A 180 1.44 4.04 -3.80
C LYS A 180 0.51 5.20 -4.14
N ASN A 181 -0.71 5.22 -3.58
CA ASN A 181 -1.71 6.25 -3.85
C ASN A 181 -1.65 7.43 -2.86
N CYS A 182 -0.81 7.37 -1.82
CA CYS A 182 -0.66 8.47 -0.87
C CYS A 182 0.28 9.55 -1.41
N PRO A 183 -0.21 10.77 -1.74
CA PRO A 183 0.63 11.82 -2.32
C PRO A 183 1.69 12.34 -1.34
N HIS A 184 1.39 12.34 -0.04
CA HIS A 184 2.34 12.77 1.01
C HIS A 184 3.25 11.64 1.53
N GLY A 185 3.10 10.40 1.02
CA GLY A 185 3.92 9.27 1.44
C GLY A 185 3.81 8.91 2.92
N THR A 186 2.69 9.26 3.57
CA THR A 186 2.49 9.00 5.01
C THR A 186 2.24 7.53 5.34
N ILE A 187 2.01 6.69 4.31
CA ILE A 187 1.73 5.26 4.50
C ILE A 187 2.97 4.46 4.14
N SER A 188 3.44 3.66 5.10
CA SER A 188 4.56 2.73 4.91
C SER A 188 4.11 1.28 5.12
N MET A 189 4.78 0.34 4.45
CA MET A 189 4.56 -1.09 4.68
C MET A 189 5.46 -1.56 5.82
N LYS A 190 4.92 -2.33 6.75
CA LYS A 190 5.62 -2.91 7.90
C LYS A 190 5.44 -4.42 7.91
N GLU A 191 6.44 -5.13 8.42
CA GLU A 191 6.37 -6.58 8.60
C GLU A 191 5.42 -6.94 9.74
N ASP A 192 4.73 -8.06 9.61
CA ASP A 192 3.91 -8.63 10.66
C ASP A 192 4.78 -8.91 11.91
N GLY A 193 4.26 -8.58 13.09
CA GLY A 193 5.05 -8.60 14.33
C GLY A 193 5.74 -7.28 14.68
N THR A 194 5.66 -6.24 13.83
CA THR A 194 6.11 -4.89 14.20
C THR A 194 5.23 -4.34 15.31
N ILE A 195 5.76 -4.25 16.53
CA ILE A 195 5.02 -3.78 17.72
C ILE A 195 5.17 -2.26 17.91
N ILE A 196 6.31 -1.69 17.53
CA ILE A 196 6.59 -0.27 17.73
C ILE A 196 6.69 0.47 16.41
N ALA A 197 5.98 1.59 16.28
CA ALA A 197 6.07 2.45 15.12
C ALA A 197 5.98 3.94 15.48
N ILE A 198 6.46 4.77 14.55
CA ILE A 198 6.53 6.22 14.70
C ILE A 198 5.34 6.84 13.99
N GLY A 199 4.46 7.50 14.73
CA GLY A 199 3.20 8.10 14.27
C GLY A 199 3.36 9.51 13.71
N CYS A 200 4.51 9.83 13.15
CA CYS A 200 4.79 11.14 12.55
C CYS A 200 5.73 10.98 11.36
N SER A 201 5.49 11.73 10.29
CA SER A 201 6.34 11.79 9.08
C SER A 201 6.95 13.19 8.88
N ASN A 202 6.83 14.09 9.85
CA ASN A 202 7.29 15.47 9.73
C ASN A 202 8.80 15.57 9.99
N HIS A 203 9.55 16.12 9.04
CA HIS A 203 10.99 16.35 9.11
C HIS A 203 11.39 17.79 9.50
N ASP A 204 10.43 18.65 9.82
CA ASP A 204 10.70 20.02 10.24
C ASP A 204 11.36 20.07 11.61
N LYS A 205 12.02 21.21 11.90
CA LYS A 205 12.56 21.48 13.23
C LYS A 205 11.43 21.50 14.26
N GLY A 206 11.65 20.93 15.44
CA GLY A 206 10.65 20.74 16.47
C GLY A 206 9.89 22.02 16.91
N VAL A 207 10.52 23.20 16.75
CA VAL A 207 9.84 24.49 16.99
C VAL A 207 8.73 24.75 15.97
N LEU A 208 8.95 24.41 14.70
CA LEU A 208 7.94 24.54 13.64
C LEU A 208 6.85 23.47 13.82
N THR A 209 7.26 22.22 14.04
CA THR A 209 6.32 21.10 14.26
C THR A 209 5.33 21.39 15.39
N ARG A 210 5.79 21.92 16.53
CA ARG A 210 4.91 22.28 17.68
C ARG A 210 3.88 23.36 17.33
N LYS A 211 4.22 24.25 16.39
CA LYS A 211 3.28 25.29 15.94
C LYS A 211 2.17 24.72 15.06
N MET A 212 2.44 23.61 14.36
CA MET A 212 1.56 23.01 13.37
C MET A 212 0.72 21.85 13.94
N CYS A 213 1.33 21.03 14.85
CA CYS A 213 0.69 19.82 15.33
C CYS A 213 1.11 19.52 16.78
N SER A 214 0.15 19.26 17.67
CA SER A 214 0.41 18.89 19.07
C SER A 214 0.99 17.47 19.21
N ASN A 215 0.66 16.57 18.27
CA ASN A 215 1.11 15.18 18.23
C ASN A 215 2.36 14.98 17.36
N GLY A 216 2.91 16.05 16.79
CA GLY A 216 4.03 16.00 15.87
C GLY A 216 5.37 15.75 16.56
N CYS A 217 6.23 14.91 15.97
CA CYS A 217 7.58 14.65 16.48
C CYS A 217 8.44 15.91 16.47
N ILE A 218 9.01 16.25 17.61
CA ILE A 218 9.84 17.46 17.79
C ILE A 218 11.35 17.22 17.61
N GLY A 219 11.75 16.04 17.19
CA GLY A 219 13.15 15.70 16.96
C GLY A 219 14.04 15.75 18.23
N CYS A 220 13.48 15.55 19.42
CA CYS A 220 14.18 15.72 20.70
C CYS A 220 15.22 14.64 21.03
N THR A 221 15.36 13.62 20.21
CA THR A 221 16.31 12.50 20.32
C THR A 221 16.19 11.62 21.58
N LYS A 222 15.23 11.87 22.48
CA LYS A 222 15.06 11.07 23.70
C LYS A 222 14.90 9.57 23.41
N CYS A 223 14.08 9.20 22.44
CA CYS A 223 13.85 7.82 22.03
C CYS A 223 15.14 7.11 21.57
N ALA A 224 15.98 7.79 20.78
CA ALA A 224 17.26 7.25 20.33
C ALA A 224 18.23 7.04 21.49
N ARG A 225 18.30 8.00 22.43
CA ARG A 225 19.17 7.91 23.62
C ARG A 225 18.71 6.87 24.64
N THR A 226 17.39 6.62 24.72
CA THR A 226 16.82 5.67 25.68
C THR A 226 16.86 4.24 25.15
N CYS A 227 17.04 4.03 23.83
CA CYS A 227 17.03 2.69 23.23
C CYS A 227 18.28 1.89 23.63
N PRO A 228 18.14 0.78 24.40
CA PRO A 228 19.29 0.01 24.87
C PRO A 228 20.04 -0.70 23.74
N ASN A 229 19.34 -1.02 22.65
CA ASN A 229 19.90 -1.76 21.52
C ASN A 229 20.36 -0.85 20.37
N GLY A 230 20.28 0.48 20.53
CA GLY A 230 20.61 1.40 19.44
C GLY A 230 19.74 1.22 18.19
N ALA A 231 18.52 0.70 18.35
CA ALA A 231 17.61 0.44 17.24
C ALA A 231 16.98 1.71 16.64
N ILE A 232 17.17 2.88 17.27
CA ILE A 232 16.59 4.14 16.80
C ILE A 232 17.72 5.09 16.44
N THR A 233 17.73 5.52 15.18
CA THR A 233 18.60 6.58 14.67
C THR A 233 17.76 7.80 14.30
N MET A 234 18.39 8.96 14.15
CA MET A 234 17.70 10.17 13.71
C MET A 234 18.07 10.46 12.25
N ASP A 235 17.06 10.66 11.42
CA ASP A 235 17.20 11.13 10.06
C ASP A 235 16.34 12.38 9.85
N ASN A 236 16.95 13.50 9.45
CA ASN A 236 16.27 14.77 9.19
C ASN A 236 15.20 15.12 10.24
N ASN A 237 15.61 15.17 11.52
CA ASN A 237 14.78 15.45 12.70
C ASN A 237 13.72 14.39 13.04
N LEU A 238 13.60 13.31 12.28
CA LEU A 238 12.65 12.24 12.54
C LEU A 238 13.38 10.98 13.01
N PRO A 239 12.89 10.23 14.03
CA PRO A 239 13.45 8.95 14.39
C PRO A 239 13.14 7.89 13.34
N VAL A 240 14.13 7.07 13.02
CA VAL A 240 14.01 5.89 12.15
C VAL A 240 14.30 4.66 13.00
N LEU A 241 13.39 3.70 12.97
CA LEU A 241 13.48 2.46 13.74
C LEU A 241 14.00 1.32 12.87
N ASP A 242 15.12 0.74 13.29
CA ASP A 242 15.64 -0.52 12.75
C ASP A 242 14.97 -1.69 13.47
N HIS A 243 14.01 -2.34 12.79
CA HIS A 243 13.24 -3.45 13.35
C HIS A 243 14.10 -4.69 13.62
N SER A 244 15.22 -4.87 12.91
CA SER A 244 16.13 -6.00 13.14
C SER A 244 16.83 -5.95 14.49
N LYS A 245 17.04 -4.74 15.04
CA LYS A 245 17.65 -4.48 16.35
C LYS A 245 16.62 -4.26 17.46
N CYS A 246 15.36 -4.05 17.09
CA CYS A 246 14.32 -3.70 18.05
C CYS A 246 13.83 -4.92 18.82
N THR A 247 13.92 -4.90 20.14
CA THR A 247 13.39 -5.93 21.04
C THR A 247 11.97 -5.63 21.54
N SER A 248 11.30 -4.63 20.99
CA SER A 248 9.93 -4.23 21.36
C SER A 248 9.73 -3.93 22.86
N CYS A 249 10.77 -3.51 23.58
CA CYS A 249 10.74 -3.28 25.02
C CYS A 249 9.84 -2.10 25.44
N GLY A 250 9.52 -1.15 24.55
CA GLY A 250 8.61 -0.03 24.82
C GLY A 250 9.26 1.22 25.47
N LEU A 251 10.51 1.16 25.91
CA LEU A 251 11.17 2.29 26.61
C LEU A 251 11.15 3.61 25.81
N CYS A 252 11.21 3.52 24.49
CA CYS A 252 11.13 4.69 23.61
C CYS A 252 9.72 5.31 23.56
N VAL A 253 8.69 4.52 23.79
CA VAL A 253 7.29 4.98 23.88
C VAL A 253 7.11 5.82 25.13
N ASP A 254 7.54 5.28 26.29
CA ASP A 254 7.46 5.95 27.60
C ASP A 254 8.32 7.21 27.66
N ALA A 255 9.49 7.20 26.99
CA ALA A 255 10.40 8.34 26.94
C ALA A 255 9.89 9.48 26.02
N CYS A 256 8.91 9.25 25.16
CA CYS A 256 8.44 10.24 24.19
C CYS A 256 7.54 11.29 24.84
N PRO A 257 7.96 12.56 24.94
CA PRO A 257 7.19 13.59 25.67
C PRO A 257 5.91 14.04 24.96
N ILE A 258 5.75 13.66 23.71
CA ILE A 258 4.59 14.02 22.86
C ILE A 258 3.88 12.77 22.33
N HIS A 259 4.22 11.60 22.86
CA HIS A 259 3.60 10.33 22.49
C HIS A 259 3.55 10.06 20.97
N ALA A 260 4.59 10.51 20.22
CA ALA A 260 4.68 10.27 18.78
C ALA A 260 5.16 8.85 18.41
N ILE A 261 5.48 8.00 19.40
CA ILE A 261 5.85 6.60 19.21
C ILE A 261 4.77 5.75 19.86
N HIS A 262 4.29 4.77 19.14
CA HIS A 262 3.18 3.92 19.56
C HIS A 262 3.63 2.47 19.69
N LYS A 263 3.09 1.79 20.70
CA LYS A 263 3.17 0.35 20.89
C LYS A 263 1.85 -0.26 20.44
N ASP A 264 1.88 -1.53 20.02
CA ASP A 264 0.71 -2.27 19.55
C ASP A 264 0.01 -1.57 18.35
N VAL A 265 0.82 -1.31 17.32
CA VAL A 265 0.46 -0.58 16.09
C VAL A 265 -0.66 -1.26 15.30
N PHE A 266 -1.03 -2.48 15.70
CA PHE A 266 -1.91 -3.37 14.95
C PHE A 266 -3.39 -3.18 15.24
N VAL A 267 -3.83 -2.25 16.05
CA VAL A 267 -5.22 -2.37 16.51
C VAL A 267 -6.02 -1.12 16.30
N CYS A 268 -6.91 -1.16 15.35
CA CYS A 268 -8.21 -0.54 15.53
C CYS A 268 -9.38 -1.44 15.11
N ASP A 269 -9.38 -2.73 15.53
CA ASP A 269 -10.58 -3.58 15.42
C ASP A 269 -11.69 -3.10 16.37
N LYS A 270 -11.35 -2.31 17.38
CA LYS A 270 -12.27 -1.76 18.39
C LYS A 270 -12.72 -0.31 18.15
N CYS A 271 -12.19 0.37 17.15
CA CYS A 271 -12.56 1.78 16.88
C CYS A 271 -13.84 1.92 16.05
N PHE A 272 -14.50 0.82 15.70
CA PHE A 272 -15.66 0.78 14.79
C PHE A 272 -16.92 0.16 15.39
N LEU A 273 -16.99 -0.05 16.73
CA LEU A 273 -18.19 -0.43 17.44
C LEU A 273 -18.76 0.76 18.22
#